data_c71c7088e0decfcce692e034279d9f2a
#
_entry.id   c71c7088e0decfcce692e034279d9f2a
#
_cell.length_a   1.000
_cell.length_b   1.000
_cell.length_c   1.000
_cell.angle_alpha   90.00
_cell.angle_beta   90.00
_cell.angle_gamma   90.00
#
_symmetry.space_group_name_H-M   'P 1'
#
loop_
_entity.id
_entity.type
_entity.pdbx_description
1 polymer ?
#
loop_
_entity_poly.entity_id
_entity_poly.type
_entity_poly.pdbx_seq_one_letter_code
_entity_poly.pdbx_strand_id
1 'polypeptide(L)'
;MPKGLVVFATRTGQTKRIAQLIAEGMRFEGYDIDVFNVTEIDNGGISLDDYNAVVLGSATYHGEMLQSMKKFLFLAEKSNLDGKAGGAFGAFGWSGEAPGRIFDTMTHIFKMNMVREPLRLKGADLGGGIKMAQDYGREIARKALA
;
A
#
# COMPACT_ATOMS: atom_id res chain seq x y z
N MET A 1 10.62 -17.44 -4.80
CA MET A 1 10.30 -16.07 -5.19
C MET A 1 9.59 -15.36 -4.06
N PRO A 2 10.08 -14.19 -3.64
CA PRO A 2 9.37 -13.45 -2.61
C PRO A 2 8.01 -12.96 -3.14
N LYS A 3 7.04 -12.91 -2.24
CA LYS A 3 5.68 -12.48 -2.59
C LYS A 3 5.34 -11.16 -1.91
N GLY A 4 4.69 -10.28 -2.64
CA GLY A 4 4.21 -9.00 -2.12
C GLY A 4 2.74 -8.82 -2.39
N LEU A 5 2.11 -8.02 -1.56
CA LEU A 5 0.69 -7.72 -1.66
C LEU A 5 0.50 -6.21 -1.72
N VAL A 6 -0.29 -5.74 -2.67
CA VAL A 6 -0.71 -4.34 -2.73
C VAL A 6 -2.23 -4.31 -2.65
N VAL A 7 -2.77 -3.64 -1.65
CA VAL A 7 -4.22 -3.49 -1.46
C VAL A 7 -4.56 -2.00 -1.47
N PHE A 8 -5.57 -1.63 -2.23
CA PHE A 8 -5.96 -0.23 -2.37
C PHE A 8 -7.47 -0.04 -2.22
N ALA A 9 -7.84 1.16 -1.78
CA ALA A 9 -9.20 1.64 -1.79
C ALA A 9 -9.25 2.93 -2.61
N THR A 10 -10.13 2.99 -3.59
CA THR A 10 -10.18 4.11 -4.53
C THR A 10 -11.61 4.61 -4.75
N ARG A 11 -11.74 5.89 -5.08
CA ARG A 11 -13.03 6.49 -5.46
C ARG A 11 -13.09 6.76 -6.96
N THR A 12 -12.00 7.24 -7.54
CA THR A 12 -11.96 7.70 -8.92
C THR A 12 -11.01 6.91 -9.80
N GLY A 13 -10.30 5.92 -9.24
CA GLY A 13 -9.34 5.11 -9.97
C GLY A 13 -7.90 5.60 -9.91
N GLN A 14 -7.64 6.80 -9.35
CA GLN A 14 -6.28 7.32 -9.26
C GLN A 14 -5.40 6.48 -8.32
N THR A 15 -5.94 6.12 -7.17
CA THR A 15 -5.19 5.27 -6.22
C THR A 15 -4.92 3.90 -6.81
N LYS A 16 -5.85 3.37 -7.61
CA LYS A 16 -5.66 2.11 -8.33
C LYS A 16 -4.44 2.19 -9.27
N ARG A 17 -4.34 3.28 -10.02
CA ARG A 17 -3.23 3.47 -10.94
C ARG A 17 -1.89 3.51 -10.20
N ILE A 18 -1.83 4.20 -9.06
CA ILE A 18 -0.63 4.24 -8.23
C ILE A 18 -0.28 2.85 -7.72
N ALA A 19 -1.28 2.10 -7.26
CA ALA A 19 -1.08 0.73 -6.78
C ALA A 19 -0.43 -0.16 -7.85
N GLN A 20 -0.92 -0.06 -9.08
CA GLN A 20 -0.40 -0.84 -10.20
C GLN A 20 1.06 -0.50 -10.50
N LEU A 21 1.42 0.78 -10.42
CA LEU A 21 2.79 1.23 -10.66
C LEU A 21 3.74 0.80 -9.55
N ILE A 22 3.29 0.84 -8.31
CA ILE A 22 4.08 0.32 -7.18
C ILE A 22 4.36 -1.18 -7.39
N ALA A 23 3.32 -1.93 -7.77
CA ALA A 23 3.46 -3.36 -8.04
C ALA A 23 4.46 -3.62 -9.17
N GLU A 24 4.43 -2.80 -10.23
CA GLU A 24 5.39 -2.88 -11.33
C GLU A 24 6.82 -2.72 -10.83
N GLY A 25 7.05 -1.71 -9.97
CA GLY A 25 8.36 -1.47 -9.39
C GLY A 25 8.85 -2.66 -8.56
N MET A 26 7.97 -3.27 -7.80
CA MET A 26 8.30 -4.45 -7.02
C MET A 26 8.62 -5.64 -7.93
N ARG A 27 7.88 -5.80 -9.03
CA ARG A 27 8.15 -6.87 -10.00
C ARG A 27 9.51 -6.69 -10.68
N PHE A 28 9.95 -5.45 -10.90
CA PHE A 28 11.29 -5.19 -11.45
C PHE A 28 12.39 -5.73 -10.52
N GLU A 29 12.11 -5.85 -9.22
CA GLU A 29 13.07 -6.41 -8.25
C GLU A 29 12.86 -7.90 -8.01
N GLY A 30 12.07 -8.57 -8.84
CA GLY A 30 11.90 -10.02 -8.78
C GLY A 30 10.78 -10.54 -7.90
N TYR A 31 9.86 -9.65 -7.47
CA TYR A 31 8.73 -10.07 -6.65
C TYR A 31 7.59 -10.62 -7.48
N ASP A 32 6.89 -11.58 -6.88
CA ASP A 32 5.57 -12.04 -7.34
C ASP A 32 4.53 -11.20 -6.58
N ILE A 33 3.76 -10.39 -7.26
CA ILE A 33 2.89 -9.40 -6.63
C ILE A 33 1.42 -9.66 -6.95
N ASP A 34 0.61 -9.69 -5.90
CA ASP A 34 -0.85 -9.68 -6.01
C ASP A 34 -1.35 -8.26 -5.71
N VAL A 35 -2.22 -7.74 -6.57
CA VAL A 35 -2.82 -6.41 -6.42
C VAL A 35 -4.33 -6.58 -6.31
N PHE A 36 -4.91 -6.08 -5.22
CA PHE A 36 -6.36 -6.17 -5.00
C PHE A 36 -6.96 -4.83 -4.63
N ASN A 37 -8.14 -4.55 -5.19
CA ASN A 37 -9.03 -3.56 -4.62
C ASN A 37 -9.56 -4.16 -3.31
N VAL A 38 -9.62 -3.38 -2.26
CA VAL A 38 -10.07 -3.86 -0.96
C VAL A 38 -11.47 -4.50 -1.03
N THR A 39 -12.30 -4.08 -2.00
CA THR A 39 -13.64 -4.64 -2.20
C THR A 39 -13.61 -6.06 -2.78
N GLU A 40 -12.48 -6.49 -3.32
CA GLU A 40 -12.30 -7.83 -3.85
C GLU A 40 -11.89 -8.85 -2.79
N ILE A 41 -11.60 -8.37 -1.58
CA ILE A 41 -11.15 -9.21 -0.47
C ILE A 41 -12.30 -9.44 0.49
N ASP A 42 -12.76 -10.67 0.58
CA ASP A 42 -13.77 -11.06 1.57
C ASP A 42 -13.12 -11.25 2.94
N ASN A 43 -13.93 -11.19 3.98
CA ASN A 43 -13.48 -11.41 5.36
C ASN A 43 -12.78 -12.77 5.47
N GLY A 44 -11.46 -12.74 5.69
CA GLY A 44 -10.66 -13.94 5.81
C GLY A 44 -10.30 -14.59 4.48
N GLY A 45 -10.58 -13.94 3.36
CA GLY A 45 -10.29 -14.48 2.03
C GLY A 45 -8.83 -14.39 1.61
N ILE A 46 -7.98 -13.73 2.38
CA ILE A 46 -6.57 -13.60 2.06
C ILE A 46 -5.74 -13.79 3.33
N SER A 47 -4.63 -14.51 3.20
CA SER A 47 -3.71 -14.71 4.32
C SER A 47 -2.53 -13.75 4.17
N LEU A 48 -2.47 -12.75 5.04
CA LEU A 48 -1.39 -11.76 5.03
C LEU A 48 -0.05 -12.38 5.44
N ASP A 49 -0.09 -13.50 6.14
CA ASP A 49 1.12 -14.19 6.58
C ASP A 49 1.93 -14.77 5.42
N ASP A 50 1.29 -14.98 4.27
CA ASP A 50 1.96 -15.56 3.09
C ASP A 50 2.82 -14.56 2.33
N TYR A 51 2.77 -13.28 2.69
CA TYR A 51 3.48 -12.23 1.97
C TYR A 51 4.71 -11.74 2.73
N ASN A 52 5.76 -11.43 1.98
CA ASN A 52 7.01 -10.87 2.53
C ASN A 52 6.94 -9.36 2.66
N ALA A 53 6.12 -8.72 1.86
CA ALA A 53 5.92 -7.28 1.88
C ALA A 53 4.44 -6.96 1.67
N VAL A 54 3.93 -5.95 2.37
CA VAL A 54 2.53 -5.52 2.26
C VAL A 54 2.48 -4.01 2.07
N VAL A 55 1.78 -3.57 1.03
CA VAL A 55 1.64 -2.15 0.70
C VAL A 55 0.16 -1.82 0.68
N LEU A 56 -0.23 -0.80 1.43
CA LEU A 56 -1.64 -0.44 1.57
C LEU A 56 -1.86 1.02 1.18
N GLY A 57 -2.94 1.27 0.46
CA GLY A 57 -3.23 2.62 -0.02
C GLY A 57 -4.70 2.96 -0.05
N SER A 58 -5.00 4.24 0.09
CA SER A 58 -6.38 4.73 0.03
C SER A 58 -6.41 6.18 -0.47
N ALA A 59 -7.48 6.52 -1.19
CA ALA A 59 -7.81 7.91 -1.44
C ALA A 59 -8.17 8.57 -0.11
N THR A 60 -7.98 9.90 -0.04
CA THR A 60 -8.39 10.69 1.12
C THR A 60 -9.78 11.26 0.84
N TYR A 61 -10.68 11.11 1.80
CA TYR A 61 -12.03 11.62 1.72
C TYR A 61 -12.40 12.23 3.08
N HIS A 62 -12.72 13.52 3.07
CA HIS A 62 -13.02 14.28 4.30
C HIS A 62 -11.90 14.15 5.35
N GLY A 63 -10.64 14.25 4.91
CA GLY A 63 -9.48 14.18 5.81
C GLY A 63 -9.17 12.80 6.35
N GLU A 64 -9.76 11.74 5.77
CA GLU A 64 -9.64 10.39 6.28
C GLU A 64 -9.48 9.39 5.14
N MET A 65 -8.99 8.19 5.46
CA MET A 65 -8.99 7.10 4.49
C MET A 65 -10.42 6.60 4.26
N LEU A 66 -10.64 5.91 3.15
CA LEU A 66 -11.95 5.35 2.85
C LEU A 66 -12.32 4.28 3.89
N GLN A 67 -13.62 4.18 4.18
CA GLN A 67 -14.14 3.26 5.18
C GLN A 67 -13.76 1.80 4.91
N SER A 68 -13.74 1.41 3.64
CA SER A 68 -13.33 0.05 3.25
C SER A 68 -11.89 -0.27 3.67
N MET A 69 -10.99 0.71 3.59
CA MET A 69 -9.61 0.52 4.04
C MET A 69 -9.53 0.46 5.56
N LYS A 70 -10.31 1.26 6.27
CA LYS A 70 -10.37 1.18 7.74
C LYS A 70 -10.77 -0.22 8.19
N LYS A 71 -11.77 -0.78 7.54
CA LYS A 71 -12.24 -2.12 7.83
C LYS A 71 -11.15 -3.16 7.56
N PHE A 72 -10.43 -3.00 6.45
CA PHE A 72 -9.32 -3.90 6.11
C PHE A 72 -8.21 -3.83 7.15
N LEU A 73 -7.83 -2.63 7.59
CA LEU A 73 -6.80 -2.46 8.62
C LEU A 73 -7.20 -3.15 9.92
N PHE A 74 -8.46 -3.03 10.29
CA PHE A 74 -8.98 -3.70 11.48
C PHE A 74 -8.83 -5.22 11.38
N LEU A 75 -9.12 -5.78 10.21
CA LEU A 75 -8.96 -7.22 9.97
C LEU A 75 -7.49 -7.63 9.92
N ALA A 76 -6.64 -6.78 9.33
CA ALA A 76 -5.21 -7.05 9.19
C ALA A 76 -4.48 -7.11 10.53
N GLU A 77 -5.00 -6.41 11.54
CA GLU A 77 -4.42 -6.42 12.89
C GLU A 77 -4.35 -7.83 13.49
N LYS A 78 -5.20 -8.73 13.03
CA LYS A 78 -5.24 -10.11 13.52
C LYS A 78 -4.13 -10.99 12.94
N SER A 79 -3.44 -10.51 11.90
CA SER A 79 -2.34 -11.21 11.26
C SER A 79 -1.02 -10.83 11.90
N ASN A 80 0.01 -11.65 11.70
CA ASN A 80 1.35 -11.34 12.18
C ASN A 80 2.14 -10.62 11.07
N LEU A 81 2.18 -9.30 11.13
CA LEU A 81 2.90 -8.47 10.18
C LEU A 81 4.19 -7.89 10.75
N ASP A 82 4.52 -8.22 11.99
CA ASP A 82 5.69 -7.70 12.69
C ASP A 82 6.96 -7.93 11.87
N GLY A 83 7.70 -6.86 11.62
CA GLY A 83 8.97 -6.91 10.90
C GLY A 83 8.89 -7.02 9.39
N LYS A 84 7.71 -7.25 8.83
CA LYS A 84 7.56 -7.33 7.36
C LYS A 84 7.73 -5.94 6.74
N ALA A 85 8.31 -5.91 5.55
CA ALA A 85 8.47 -4.65 4.82
C ALA A 85 7.11 -4.10 4.40
N GLY A 86 6.95 -2.80 4.48
CA GLY A 86 5.68 -2.17 4.13
C GLY A 86 5.81 -0.77 3.60
N GLY A 87 4.74 -0.32 2.99
CA GLY A 87 4.60 1.04 2.49
C GLY A 87 3.14 1.44 2.50
N ALA A 88 2.89 2.75 2.46
CA ALA A 88 1.55 3.30 2.39
C ALA A 88 1.50 4.36 1.30
N PHE A 89 0.37 4.47 0.63
CA PHE A 89 0.25 5.39 -0.50
C PHE A 89 -1.19 5.87 -0.68
N GLY A 90 -1.35 6.85 -1.54
CA GLY A 90 -2.68 7.28 -1.93
C GLY A 90 -2.65 8.49 -2.86
N ALA A 91 -3.71 8.63 -3.64
CA ALA A 91 -3.96 9.83 -4.43
C ALA A 91 -4.70 10.85 -3.56
N PHE A 92 -4.44 12.13 -3.80
CA PHE A 92 -5.11 13.19 -3.06
C PHE A 92 -5.54 14.32 -4.01
N GLY A 93 -6.67 14.99 -3.65
CA GLY A 93 -7.08 16.20 -4.34
C GLY A 93 -6.75 17.43 -3.51
N TRP A 94 -7.54 17.64 -2.46
CA TRP A 94 -7.35 18.74 -1.52
C TRP A 94 -6.30 18.46 -0.48
N SER A 95 -6.36 17.28 0.14
CA SER A 95 -5.50 16.91 1.28
C SER A 95 -5.13 15.45 1.15
N GLY A 96 -4.08 15.03 1.83
CA GLY A 96 -3.52 13.69 1.71
C GLY A 96 -3.30 13.00 3.05
N GLU A 97 -4.28 13.03 3.95
CA GLU A 97 -4.17 12.43 5.27
C GLU A 97 -4.17 10.90 5.26
N ALA A 98 -4.89 10.28 4.31
CA ALA A 98 -5.07 8.83 4.31
C ALA A 98 -3.75 8.06 4.30
N PRO A 99 -2.78 8.33 3.42
CA PRO A 99 -1.52 7.59 3.43
C PRO A 99 -0.77 7.69 4.76
N GLY A 100 -0.77 8.87 5.38
CA GLY A 100 -0.11 9.07 6.66
C GLY A 100 -0.75 8.27 7.79
N ARG A 101 -2.07 8.20 7.80
CA ARG A 101 -2.81 7.44 8.82
C ARG A 101 -2.60 5.94 8.65
N ILE A 102 -2.58 5.46 7.42
CA ILE A 102 -2.25 4.06 7.12
C ILE A 102 -0.83 3.77 7.55
N PHE A 103 0.11 4.65 7.21
CA PHE A 103 1.52 4.49 7.55
C PHE A 103 1.72 4.39 9.07
N ASP A 104 1.06 5.26 9.82
CA ASP A 104 1.14 5.25 11.29
C ASP A 104 0.60 3.95 11.88
N THR A 105 -0.50 3.45 11.34
CA THR A 105 -1.09 2.18 11.77
C THR A 105 -0.12 1.02 11.52
N MET A 106 0.45 0.97 10.31
CA MET A 106 1.39 -0.09 9.96
C MET A 106 2.67 -0.02 10.80
N THR A 107 3.13 1.20 11.12
CA THR A 107 4.33 1.40 11.91
C THR A 107 4.11 1.06 13.38
N HIS A 108 3.06 1.62 13.99
CA HIS A 108 2.88 1.60 15.44
C HIS A 108 2.01 0.45 15.93
N ILE A 109 1.05 0.01 15.15
CA ILE A 109 0.15 -1.07 15.53
C ILE A 109 0.64 -2.41 15.01
N PHE A 110 0.96 -2.48 13.72
CA PHE A 110 1.40 -3.73 13.08
C PHE A 110 2.90 -4.00 13.26
N LYS A 111 3.68 -3.00 13.69
CA LYS A 111 5.12 -3.12 13.92
C LYS A 111 5.88 -3.56 12.67
N MET A 112 5.47 -3.04 11.53
CA MET A 112 6.10 -3.34 10.25
C MET A 112 7.36 -2.53 10.04
N ASN A 113 8.24 -3.02 9.18
CA ASN A 113 9.46 -2.33 8.78
C ASN A 113 9.14 -1.46 7.57
N MET A 114 8.74 -0.22 7.83
CA MET A 114 8.24 0.68 6.80
C MET A 114 9.36 1.36 6.03
N VAL A 115 9.10 1.66 4.75
CA VAL A 115 9.97 2.55 3.98
C VAL A 115 9.87 3.97 4.56
N ARG A 116 10.72 4.87 4.06
CA ARG A 116 10.95 6.21 4.62
C ARG A 116 9.69 6.99 4.98
N GLU A 117 8.69 7.01 4.09
CA GLU A 117 7.50 7.84 4.25
C GLU A 117 6.38 7.32 3.36
N PRO A 118 5.13 7.73 3.60
CA PRO A 118 4.04 7.38 2.70
C PRO A 118 4.18 8.12 1.36
N LEU A 119 3.74 7.49 0.30
CA LEU A 119 3.73 8.09 -1.04
C LEU A 119 2.40 8.81 -1.27
N ARG A 120 2.47 10.10 -1.51
CA ARG A 120 1.31 10.94 -1.82
C ARG A 120 1.47 11.52 -3.22
N LEU A 121 0.50 11.28 -4.09
CA LEU A 121 0.50 11.82 -5.45
C LEU A 121 -0.87 12.40 -5.77
N LYS A 122 -0.91 13.50 -6.51
CA LYS A 122 -2.18 14.05 -7.01
C LYS A 122 -2.76 13.15 -8.09
N GLY A 123 -1.90 12.51 -8.86
CA GLY A 123 -2.26 11.55 -9.87
C GLY A 123 -0.98 10.93 -10.42
N ALA A 124 -1.07 9.68 -10.86
CA ALA A 124 0.10 8.95 -11.32
C ALA A 124 0.76 9.59 -12.55
N ASP A 125 -0.04 10.23 -13.40
CA ASP A 125 0.44 10.76 -14.67
C ASP A 125 0.94 12.20 -14.58
N LEU A 126 1.01 12.77 -13.38
CA LEU A 126 1.42 14.17 -13.17
C LEU A 126 2.79 14.23 -12.49
N GLY A 127 3.64 15.16 -12.97
CA GLY A 127 4.87 15.54 -12.28
C GLY A 127 5.85 14.41 -11.98
N GLY A 128 5.98 13.43 -12.87
CA GLY A 128 6.88 12.31 -12.63
C GLY A 128 6.31 11.23 -11.71
N GLY A 129 5.00 11.23 -11.50
CA GLY A 129 4.35 10.28 -10.60
C GLY A 129 4.55 8.82 -10.97
N ILE A 130 4.63 8.51 -12.27
CA ILE A 130 4.88 7.14 -12.73
C ILE A 130 6.20 6.62 -12.14
N LYS A 131 7.26 7.39 -12.34
CA LYS A 131 8.58 7.01 -11.83
C LYS A 131 8.61 6.95 -10.31
N MET A 132 7.99 7.92 -9.64
CA MET A 132 7.94 7.96 -8.19
C MET A 132 7.27 6.71 -7.61
N ALA A 133 6.15 6.29 -8.21
CA ALA A 133 5.43 5.11 -7.75
C ALA A 133 6.23 3.83 -8.00
N GLN A 134 6.86 3.70 -9.17
CA GLN A 134 7.71 2.55 -9.48
C GLN A 134 8.91 2.48 -8.55
N ASP A 135 9.56 3.62 -8.29
CA ASP A 135 10.72 3.68 -7.38
C ASP A 135 10.31 3.34 -5.95
N TYR A 136 9.12 3.77 -5.54
CA TYR A 136 8.60 3.41 -4.22
C TYR A 136 8.46 1.89 -4.08
N GLY A 137 7.92 1.23 -5.10
CA GLY A 137 7.82 -0.23 -5.13
C GLY A 137 9.19 -0.90 -5.05
N ARG A 138 10.17 -0.38 -5.79
CA ARG A 138 11.53 -0.91 -5.75
C ARG A 138 12.15 -0.79 -4.36
N GLU A 139 11.94 0.34 -3.69
CA GLU A 139 12.46 0.55 -2.34
C GLU A 139 11.86 -0.45 -1.35
N ILE A 140 10.56 -0.69 -1.43
CA ILE A 140 9.89 -1.67 -0.56
C ILE A 140 10.46 -3.07 -0.80
N ALA A 141 10.59 -3.46 -2.06
CA ALA A 141 11.10 -4.77 -2.43
C ALA A 141 12.53 -4.98 -1.93
N ARG A 142 13.38 -3.99 -2.10
CA ARG A 142 14.77 -4.05 -1.65
C ARG A 142 14.86 -4.15 -0.13
N LYS A 143 14.01 -3.42 0.58
CA LYS A 143 13.97 -3.44 2.04
C LYS A 143 13.59 -4.83 2.56
N ALA A 144 12.65 -5.48 1.89
CA ALA A 144 12.21 -6.82 2.29
C ALA A 144 13.27 -7.88 2.08
N LEU A 145 14.18 -7.66 1.12
CA LEU A 145 15.25 -8.59 0.81
C LEU A 145 16.53 -8.33 1.63
N ALA A 146 16.57 -7.20 2.31
CA ALA A 146 17.76 -6.82 3.09
C ALA A 146 17.90 -7.64 4.36
#